data_451abee75021dd6e6fb8c818977929cf
#
_entry.id   451abee75021dd6e6fb8c818977929cf
#
_cell.length_a   1.000
_cell.length_b   1.000
_cell.length_c   1.000
_cell.angle_alpha   90.00
_cell.angle_beta   90.00
_cell.angle_gamma   90.00
#
_symmetry.space_group_name_H-M   'P 1'
#
loop_
_entity.id
_entity.type
_entity.pdbx_description
1 polymer ?
#
loop_
_entity_poly.entity_id
_entity_poly.type
_entity_poly.pdbx_seq_one_letter_code
_entity_poly.pdbx_strand_id
1 'polypeptide(L)'
;MSMQAYELRDDDRRPPINDVLEVVQRGLRLQPKRLPSWLFYDERGSQLFEDICDQPEYYLTRAEIDLLNVHAGDIADVLGEDVRLIEYGSGSAIKTRMLLEQLHSPVSYMPVEISPEPLRQSVQRFSELFPQLAIQPLCADFTRPLRLPIPPRAPRRNVIYFPGSTIGNFEARDAIDLLRKMRNEMGEGGGILIGVDLKKDPAVIEAAYNDKAGVTAEFTLNMLVRLNREIGSDFDLSAFRHRAHYNPMAGRIETHIVSSRYQQVKVGRMHVDFGDGEAMQVEYSCKYSLSDFATLAAHAGLKVQHVWLDPQQLFSVQFLVRA
;
A
#
# COMPACT_ATOMS: atom_id res chain seq x y z
N MET A 1 31.96 7.98 13.23
CA MET A 1 31.85 7.66 11.78
C MET A 1 30.79 8.58 11.21
N SER A 2 31.15 9.38 10.21
CA SER A 2 30.29 10.43 9.68
C SER A 2 29.03 9.80 9.05
N MET A 3 27.84 10.31 9.44
CA MET A 3 26.62 10.13 8.68
C MET A 3 26.89 10.56 7.23
N GLN A 4 27.05 9.62 6.32
CA GLN A 4 26.92 9.95 4.91
C GLN A 4 25.46 10.36 4.69
N ALA A 5 25.24 11.66 4.53
CA ALA A 5 23.98 12.18 4.07
C ALA A 5 23.65 11.48 2.74
N TYR A 6 22.61 10.65 2.75
CA TYR A 6 22.12 10.01 1.54
C TYR A 6 21.47 11.09 0.69
N GLU A 7 22.14 11.54 -0.35
CA GLU A 7 21.54 12.41 -1.36
C GLU A 7 20.51 11.57 -2.15
N LEU A 8 19.23 11.92 -2.02
CA LEU A 8 18.17 11.39 -2.88
C LEU A 8 18.57 11.66 -4.34
N ARG A 9 18.68 10.63 -5.15
CA ARG A 9 19.05 10.78 -6.57
C ARG A 9 17.93 11.47 -7.35
N ASP A 10 18.29 12.21 -8.38
CA ASP A 10 17.37 13.01 -9.23
C ASP A 10 16.24 12.21 -9.94
N ASP A 11 16.32 10.86 -9.95
CA ASP A 11 15.28 9.95 -10.42
C ASP A 11 14.11 9.78 -9.41
N ASP A 12 14.23 10.37 -8.22
CA ASP A 12 13.34 10.19 -7.05
C ASP A 12 12.22 11.24 -6.99
N ARG A 13 11.77 11.75 -8.12
CA ARG A 13 10.75 12.82 -8.15
C ARG A 13 9.34 12.24 -8.08
N ARG A 14 8.48 12.90 -7.27
CA ARG A 14 7.02 12.79 -7.40
C ARG A 14 6.65 12.88 -8.88
N PRO A 15 5.61 12.15 -9.35
CA PRO A 15 5.09 12.38 -10.69
C PRO A 15 4.95 13.90 -10.90
N PRO A 16 5.51 14.48 -11.97
CA PRO A 16 5.36 15.91 -12.21
C PRO A 16 3.87 16.28 -12.19
N ILE A 17 3.56 17.50 -11.74
CA ILE A 17 2.17 18.01 -11.66
C ILE A 17 1.39 17.77 -12.97
N ASN A 18 2.06 17.83 -14.11
CA ASN A 18 1.47 17.53 -15.41
C ASN A 18 1.00 16.07 -15.53
N ASP A 19 1.74 15.11 -14.94
CA ASP A 19 1.33 13.70 -14.94
C ASP A 19 0.09 13.48 -14.07
N VAL A 20 -0.02 14.19 -12.93
CA VAL A 20 -1.22 14.15 -12.08
C VAL A 20 -2.43 14.66 -12.82
N LEU A 21 -2.31 15.82 -13.48
CA LEU A 21 -3.40 16.42 -14.25
C LEU A 21 -3.87 15.49 -15.38
N GLU A 22 -2.94 14.89 -16.12
CA GLU A 22 -3.27 13.94 -17.20
C GLU A 22 -3.97 12.69 -16.69
N VAL A 23 -3.48 12.10 -15.59
CA VAL A 23 -4.10 10.93 -14.96
C VAL A 23 -5.51 11.24 -14.51
N VAL A 24 -5.71 12.38 -13.84
CA VAL A 24 -7.03 12.81 -13.36
C VAL A 24 -7.97 13.08 -14.53
N GLN A 25 -7.55 13.83 -15.54
CA GLN A 25 -8.38 14.10 -16.72
C GLN A 25 -8.76 12.83 -17.46
N ARG A 26 -7.85 11.88 -17.61
CA ARG A 26 -8.12 10.57 -18.22
C ARG A 26 -9.15 9.79 -17.41
N GLY A 27 -8.96 9.71 -16.10
CA GLY A 27 -9.86 8.97 -15.20
C GLY A 27 -11.27 9.55 -15.15
N LEU A 28 -11.40 10.88 -15.20
CA LEU A 28 -12.70 11.58 -15.21
C LEU A 28 -13.45 11.48 -16.55
N ARG A 29 -12.77 11.10 -17.64
CA ARG A 29 -13.42 10.81 -18.94
C ARG A 29 -13.98 9.39 -19.04
N LEU A 30 -13.58 8.51 -18.13
CA LEU A 30 -14.12 7.14 -18.12
C LEU A 30 -15.61 7.12 -17.74
N GLN A 31 -16.29 6.05 -18.14
CA GLN A 31 -17.65 5.74 -17.73
C GLN A 31 -17.69 4.28 -17.25
N PRO A 32 -17.86 4.04 -15.93
CA PRO A 32 -17.92 5.03 -14.84
C PRO A 32 -16.59 5.75 -14.60
N LYS A 33 -16.65 6.97 -14.05
CA LYS A 33 -15.47 7.74 -13.67
C LYS A 33 -14.64 6.99 -12.60
N ARG A 34 -13.30 7.08 -12.72
CA ARG A 34 -12.41 6.48 -11.70
C ARG A 34 -11.13 7.30 -11.54
N LEU A 35 -10.65 7.35 -10.31
CA LEU A 35 -9.34 7.92 -9.98
C LEU A 35 -8.51 6.89 -9.20
N PRO A 36 -7.19 6.87 -9.38
CA PRO A 36 -6.33 5.91 -8.68
C PRO A 36 -6.14 6.26 -7.20
N SER A 37 -6.09 5.24 -6.36
CA SER A 37 -6.01 5.37 -4.89
C SER A 37 -4.72 6.04 -4.39
N TRP A 38 -3.61 6.03 -5.15
CA TRP A 38 -2.40 6.73 -4.75
C TRP A 38 -2.60 8.26 -4.62
N LEU A 39 -3.67 8.81 -5.19
CA LEU A 39 -4.06 10.22 -5.01
C LEU A 39 -4.53 10.55 -3.59
N PHE A 40 -4.85 9.57 -2.76
CA PHE A 40 -5.15 9.80 -1.34
C PHE A 40 -3.94 10.28 -0.54
N TYR A 41 -2.73 9.80 -0.90
CA TYR A 41 -1.53 9.91 -0.08
C TYR A 41 -0.72 11.19 -0.40
N ASP A 42 -1.27 12.36 0.01
CA ASP A 42 -0.47 13.54 0.29
C ASP A 42 -0.10 13.57 1.79
N GLU A 43 0.50 14.62 2.30
CA GLU A 43 0.88 14.74 3.71
C GLU A 43 -0.33 14.56 4.66
N ARG A 44 -1.46 15.25 4.37
CA ARG A 44 -2.68 15.13 5.16
C ARG A 44 -3.31 13.75 5.02
N GLY A 45 -3.34 13.20 3.81
CA GLY A 45 -3.87 11.86 3.55
C GLY A 45 -3.07 10.78 4.27
N SER A 46 -1.75 10.89 4.32
CA SER A 46 -0.91 9.96 5.08
C SER A 46 -1.21 10.02 6.58
N GLN A 47 -1.39 11.21 7.14
CA GLN A 47 -1.80 11.38 8.53
C GLN A 47 -3.20 10.79 8.79
N LEU A 48 -4.17 11.06 7.90
CA LEU A 48 -5.52 10.50 8.02
C LEU A 48 -5.50 8.96 7.94
N PHE A 49 -4.59 8.37 7.16
CA PHE A 49 -4.44 6.93 7.12
C PHE A 49 -3.89 6.36 8.44
N GLU A 50 -2.95 7.05 9.08
CA GLU A 50 -2.52 6.70 10.44
C GLU A 50 -3.71 6.78 11.43
N ASP A 51 -4.50 7.86 11.36
CA ASP A 51 -5.70 8.04 12.18
C ASP A 51 -6.76 6.93 11.91
N ILE A 52 -6.88 6.43 10.66
CA ILE A 52 -7.72 5.26 10.30
C ILE A 52 -7.19 4.01 11.00
N CYS A 53 -5.88 3.78 11.01
CA CYS A 53 -5.29 2.60 11.64
C CYS A 53 -5.59 2.51 13.14
N ASP A 54 -5.87 3.64 13.80
CA ASP A 54 -6.24 3.72 15.21
C ASP A 54 -7.76 3.53 15.45
N GLN A 55 -8.60 3.54 14.39
CA GLN A 55 -10.04 3.35 14.57
C GLN A 55 -10.38 1.93 15.04
N PRO A 56 -11.32 1.79 15.99
CA PRO A 56 -11.71 0.47 16.50
C PRO A 56 -12.30 -0.45 15.42
N GLU A 57 -12.92 0.08 14.38
CA GLU A 57 -13.48 -0.67 13.27
C GLU A 57 -12.38 -1.17 12.30
N TYR A 58 -11.24 -0.47 12.19
CA TYR A 58 -10.17 -0.82 11.24
C TYR A 58 -9.26 -1.91 11.81
N TYR A 59 -9.71 -3.16 11.72
CA TYR A 59 -9.04 -4.33 12.29
C TYR A 59 -7.71 -4.70 11.59
N LEU A 60 -7.50 -4.33 10.33
CA LEU A 60 -6.40 -4.83 9.48
C LEU A 60 -5.02 -4.63 10.14
N THR A 61 -4.75 -3.42 10.61
CA THR A 61 -3.47 -3.08 11.25
C THR A 61 -3.26 -3.87 12.53
N ARG A 62 -4.28 -3.97 13.38
CA ARG A 62 -4.20 -4.72 14.65
C ARG A 62 -4.01 -6.22 14.39
N ALA A 63 -4.78 -6.81 13.47
CA ALA A 63 -4.66 -8.22 13.14
C ALA A 63 -3.25 -8.59 12.62
N GLU A 64 -2.65 -7.73 11.77
CA GLU A 64 -1.29 -7.96 11.29
C GLU A 64 -0.25 -7.76 12.40
N ILE A 65 -0.42 -6.79 13.30
CA ILE A 65 0.45 -6.61 14.48
C ILE A 65 0.33 -7.80 15.43
N ASP A 66 -0.89 -8.27 15.72
CA ASP A 66 -1.11 -9.43 16.59
C ASP A 66 -0.48 -10.69 15.99
N LEU A 67 -0.59 -10.86 14.67
CA LEU A 67 0.07 -11.95 13.96
C LEU A 67 1.60 -11.87 14.09
N LEU A 68 2.19 -10.69 13.89
CA LEU A 68 3.64 -10.50 14.01
C LEU A 68 4.12 -10.67 15.46
N ASN A 69 3.34 -10.27 16.46
CA ASN A 69 3.66 -10.50 17.87
C ASN A 69 3.84 -11.99 18.18
N VAL A 70 3.05 -12.85 17.52
CA VAL A 70 3.10 -14.30 17.74
C VAL A 70 4.16 -14.98 16.85
N HIS A 71 4.29 -14.55 15.61
CA HIS A 71 4.98 -15.32 14.57
C HIS A 71 6.25 -14.67 14.01
N ALA A 72 6.66 -13.46 14.44
CA ALA A 72 7.82 -12.79 13.84
C ALA A 72 9.12 -13.61 13.96
N GLY A 73 9.31 -14.38 15.04
CA GLY A 73 10.43 -15.31 15.20
C GLY A 73 10.38 -16.45 14.18
N ASP A 74 9.23 -17.13 14.06
CA ASP A 74 9.04 -18.20 13.07
C ASP A 74 9.22 -17.69 11.64
N ILE A 75 8.76 -16.47 11.37
CA ILE A 75 8.96 -15.80 10.07
C ILE A 75 10.46 -15.60 9.84
N ALA A 76 11.19 -15.08 10.82
CA ALA A 76 12.63 -14.86 10.71
C ALA A 76 13.40 -16.17 10.46
N ASP A 77 13.03 -17.27 11.12
CA ASP A 77 13.61 -18.61 10.91
C ASP A 77 13.39 -19.09 9.48
N VAL A 78 12.19 -18.91 8.93
CA VAL A 78 11.85 -19.27 7.53
C VAL A 78 12.62 -18.40 6.53
N LEU A 79 12.78 -17.12 6.82
CA LEU A 79 13.56 -16.20 5.98
C LEU A 79 15.05 -16.52 6.03
N GLY A 80 15.55 -16.97 7.18
CA GLY A 80 16.95 -17.38 7.41
C GLY A 80 17.91 -16.19 7.58
N GLU A 81 19.21 -16.50 7.54
CA GLU A 81 20.26 -15.52 7.74
C GLU A 81 20.55 -14.66 6.50
N ASP A 82 21.23 -13.51 6.71
CA ASP A 82 21.77 -12.65 5.67
C ASP A 82 20.70 -12.17 4.65
N VAL A 83 19.52 -11.83 5.15
CA VAL A 83 18.43 -11.32 4.34
C VAL A 83 18.66 -9.84 4.00
N ARG A 84 18.40 -9.45 2.75
CA ARG A 84 18.11 -8.08 2.38
C ARG A 84 16.59 -7.89 2.37
N LEU A 85 16.07 -7.08 3.29
CA LEU A 85 14.66 -6.78 3.38
C LEU A 85 14.33 -5.55 2.52
N ILE A 86 13.42 -5.69 1.55
CA ILE A 86 12.97 -4.64 0.61
C ILE A 86 11.49 -4.42 0.88
N GLU A 87 11.12 -3.31 1.51
CA GLU A 87 9.73 -3.01 1.85
C GLU A 87 9.07 -2.11 0.82
N TYR A 88 7.94 -2.52 0.31
CA TYR A 88 7.12 -1.74 -0.61
C TYR A 88 6.03 -0.97 0.15
N GLY A 89 6.17 0.36 0.19
CA GLY A 89 5.32 1.24 1.00
C GLY A 89 5.74 1.23 2.47
N SER A 90 6.71 2.04 2.85
CA SER A 90 7.27 2.09 4.21
C SER A 90 6.40 2.86 5.21
N GLY A 91 5.08 2.61 5.21
CA GLY A 91 4.12 3.36 6.02
C GLY A 91 4.28 3.14 7.54
N SER A 92 3.86 1.99 8.05
CA SER A 92 3.88 1.71 9.50
C SER A 92 5.22 1.15 9.97
N ALA A 93 6.02 1.98 10.62
CA ALA A 93 7.29 1.57 11.19
C ALA A 93 7.17 0.44 12.23
N ILE A 94 6.01 0.25 12.86
CA ILE A 94 5.80 -0.74 13.93
C ILE A 94 6.00 -2.16 13.39
N LYS A 95 5.32 -2.52 12.32
CA LYS A 95 5.36 -3.88 11.75
C LYS A 95 6.76 -4.25 11.25
N THR A 96 7.39 -3.32 10.56
CA THR A 96 8.75 -3.51 10.03
C THR A 96 9.78 -3.60 11.14
N ARG A 97 9.65 -2.80 12.20
CA ARG A 97 10.48 -2.90 13.38
C ARG A 97 10.37 -4.30 14.02
N MET A 98 9.14 -4.79 14.25
CA MET A 98 8.90 -6.11 14.84
C MET A 98 9.58 -7.23 14.03
N LEU A 99 9.54 -7.14 12.71
CA LEU A 99 10.21 -8.11 11.84
C LEU A 99 11.74 -7.96 11.91
N LEU A 100 12.27 -6.74 11.79
CA LEU A 100 13.73 -6.48 11.79
C LEU A 100 14.39 -6.88 13.11
N GLU A 101 13.69 -6.74 14.24
CA GLU A 101 14.17 -7.17 15.57
C GLU A 101 14.38 -8.68 15.68
N GLN A 102 13.70 -9.48 14.84
CA GLN A 102 13.80 -10.95 14.84
C GLN A 102 14.72 -11.50 13.74
N LEU A 103 15.01 -10.72 12.69
CA LEU A 103 15.81 -11.19 11.55
C LEU A 103 17.24 -11.56 11.97
N HIS A 104 17.75 -12.69 11.44
CA HIS A 104 19.09 -13.18 11.69
C HIS A 104 20.12 -12.49 10.78
N SER A 105 20.97 -11.63 11.35
CA SER A 105 22.06 -10.93 10.64
C SER A 105 21.64 -10.23 9.33
N PRO A 106 20.58 -9.40 9.32
CA PRO A 106 20.11 -8.79 8.09
C PRO A 106 21.22 -7.95 7.42
N VAL A 107 21.31 -8.04 6.09
CA VAL A 107 22.34 -7.34 5.30
C VAL A 107 22.01 -5.86 5.17
N SER A 108 20.76 -5.56 4.85
CA SER A 108 20.25 -4.20 4.74
C SER A 108 18.74 -4.19 4.78
N TYR A 109 18.18 -3.04 5.16
CA TYR A 109 16.78 -2.69 4.99
C TYR A 109 16.64 -1.63 3.90
N MET A 110 15.72 -1.86 2.98
CA MET A 110 15.46 -0.96 1.86
C MET A 110 13.99 -0.56 1.84
N PRO A 111 13.62 0.57 2.46
CA PRO A 111 12.28 1.15 2.30
C PRO A 111 12.14 1.73 0.90
N VAL A 112 11.04 1.38 0.21
CA VAL A 112 10.63 1.94 -1.07
C VAL A 112 9.35 2.74 -0.85
N GLU A 113 9.38 4.03 -1.14
CA GLU A 113 8.25 4.93 -0.90
C GLU A 113 8.18 5.98 -2.02
N ILE A 114 6.96 6.28 -2.48
CA ILE A 114 6.74 7.25 -3.56
C ILE A 114 6.91 8.70 -3.08
N SER A 115 6.73 8.95 -1.79
CA SER A 115 6.77 10.28 -1.18
C SER A 115 8.09 10.51 -0.45
N PRO A 116 8.89 11.55 -0.81
CA PRO A 116 10.21 11.77 -0.22
C PRO A 116 10.19 12.04 1.29
N GLU A 117 9.18 12.76 1.79
CA GLU A 117 9.13 13.15 3.19
C GLU A 117 8.85 11.96 4.14
N PRO A 118 7.82 11.12 3.91
CA PRO A 118 7.65 9.87 4.66
C PRO A 118 8.87 8.96 4.60
N LEU A 119 9.55 8.89 3.44
CA LEU A 119 10.77 8.11 3.29
C LEU A 119 11.90 8.63 4.20
N ARG A 120 12.13 9.95 4.25
CA ARG A 120 13.15 10.53 5.14
C ARG A 120 12.87 10.25 6.61
N GLN A 121 11.61 10.40 7.03
CA GLN A 121 11.20 10.12 8.42
C GLN A 121 11.41 8.63 8.75
N SER A 122 11.08 7.73 7.83
CA SER A 122 11.35 6.30 7.97
C SER A 122 12.84 6.01 8.10
N VAL A 123 13.68 6.58 7.23
CA VAL A 123 15.15 6.43 7.29
C VAL A 123 15.72 6.90 8.61
N GLN A 124 15.32 8.09 9.06
CA GLN A 124 15.79 8.61 10.35
C GLN A 124 15.44 7.67 11.48
N ARG A 125 14.17 7.27 11.58
CA ARG A 125 13.66 6.37 12.64
C ARG A 125 14.40 5.04 12.66
N PHE A 126 14.56 4.39 11.51
CA PHE A 126 15.22 3.09 11.44
C PHE A 126 16.73 3.18 11.64
N SER A 127 17.39 4.28 11.25
CA SER A 127 18.81 4.50 11.55
C SER A 127 19.07 4.69 13.04
N GLU A 128 18.14 5.29 13.78
CA GLU A 128 18.20 5.44 15.23
C GLU A 128 17.94 4.10 15.95
N LEU A 129 16.96 3.32 15.49
CA LEU A 129 16.58 2.03 16.08
C LEU A 129 17.61 0.92 15.78
N PHE A 130 18.21 0.93 14.59
CA PHE A 130 19.12 -0.11 14.11
C PHE A 130 20.45 0.49 13.60
N PRO A 131 21.30 1.07 14.49
CA PRO A 131 22.49 1.81 14.06
C PRO A 131 23.55 0.96 13.36
N GLN A 132 23.45 -0.37 13.44
CA GLN A 132 24.36 -1.31 12.75
C GLN A 132 23.78 -1.83 11.41
N LEU A 133 22.51 -1.58 11.13
CA LEU A 133 21.86 -2.03 9.90
C LEU A 133 22.05 -0.98 8.80
N ALA A 134 22.48 -1.41 7.62
CA ALA A 134 22.55 -0.55 6.47
C ALA A 134 21.12 -0.23 5.98
N ILE A 135 20.74 1.05 6.02
CA ILE A 135 19.47 1.53 5.47
C ILE A 135 19.72 2.07 4.06
N GLN A 136 19.03 1.54 3.06
CA GLN A 136 19.18 1.89 1.64
C GLN A 136 17.86 2.38 1.05
N PRO A 137 17.41 3.61 1.36
CA PRO A 137 16.10 4.10 0.91
C PRO A 137 16.04 4.23 -0.61
N LEU A 138 14.84 4.02 -1.16
CA LEU A 138 14.55 4.25 -2.57
C LEU A 138 13.23 5.02 -2.70
N CYS A 139 13.29 6.27 -3.17
CA CYS A 139 12.10 7.04 -3.50
C CYS A 139 11.65 6.66 -4.90
N ALA A 140 10.63 5.81 -5.00
CA ALA A 140 10.16 5.29 -6.27
C ALA A 140 8.72 4.78 -6.20
N ASP A 141 8.06 4.75 -7.35
CA ASP A 141 6.81 4.04 -7.55
C ASP A 141 7.08 2.54 -7.70
N PHE A 142 6.76 1.76 -6.67
CA PHE A 142 6.98 0.31 -6.67
C PHE A 142 6.11 -0.44 -7.70
N THR A 143 5.15 0.19 -8.35
CA THR A 143 4.41 -0.43 -9.46
C THR A 143 5.23 -0.46 -10.76
N ARG A 144 6.30 0.34 -10.84
CA ARG A 144 7.24 0.39 -11.96
C ARG A 144 8.50 -0.44 -11.67
N PRO A 145 9.27 -0.87 -12.68
CA PRO A 145 10.53 -1.58 -12.47
C PRO A 145 11.51 -0.77 -11.62
N LEU A 146 12.03 -1.37 -10.55
CA LEU A 146 12.97 -0.71 -9.65
C LEU A 146 14.42 -1.02 -10.02
N ARG A 147 15.29 -0.01 -9.92
CA ARG A 147 16.73 -0.19 -9.98
C ARG A 147 17.26 -0.34 -8.54
N LEU A 148 17.38 -1.56 -8.07
CA LEU A 148 17.84 -1.82 -6.73
C LEU A 148 19.32 -1.40 -6.57
N PRO A 149 19.69 -0.60 -5.55
CA PRO A 149 21.08 -0.27 -5.26
C PRO A 149 21.86 -1.53 -4.88
N ILE A 150 23.18 -1.49 -5.05
CA ILE A 150 24.05 -2.59 -4.65
C ILE A 150 24.06 -2.69 -3.11
N PRO A 151 23.80 -3.88 -2.54
CA PRO A 151 23.86 -4.06 -1.09
C PRO A 151 25.30 -3.97 -0.57
N PRO A 152 25.52 -3.64 0.72
CA PRO A 152 26.87 -3.48 1.30
C PRO A 152 27.67 -4.78 1.33
N ARG A 153 27.01 -5.93 1.35
CA ARG A 153 27.56 -7.28 1.17
C ARG A 153 26.55 -8.16 0.44
N ALA A 154 26.99 -9.25 -0.14
CA ALA A 154 26.09 -10.17 -0.85
C ALA A 154 25.05 -10.76 0.13
N PRO A 155 23.74 -10.56 -0.10
CA PRO A 155 22.72 -11.21 0.70
C PRO A 155 22.58 -12.68 0.27
N ARG A 156 22.18 -13.53 1.21
CA ARG A 156 21.79 -14.91 0.89
C ARG A 156 20.51 -14.92 0.06
N ARG A 157 19.57 -13.98 0.38
CA ARG A 157 18.36 -13.74 -0.40
C ARG A 157 17.86 -12.32 -0.27
N ASN A 158 17.15 -11.86 -1.30
CA ASN A 158 16.29 -10.69 -1.19
C ASN A 158 14.89 -11.14 -0.75
N VAL A 159 14.32 -10.45 0.20
CA VAL A 159 12.92 -10.63 0.62
C VAL A 159 12.19 -9.33 0.37
N ILE A 160 11.19 -9.37 -0.51
CA ILE A 160 10.27 -8.25 -0.68
C ILE A 160 9.21 -8.36 0.40
N TYR A 161 9.11 -7.34 1.25
CA TYR A 161 8.08 -7.23 2.29
C TYR A 161 6.99 -6.29 1.81
N PHE A 162 5.76 -6.80 1.76
CA PHE A 162 4.59 -6.06 1.28
C PHE A 162 3.43 -6.19 2.26
N PRO A 163 3.46 -5.42 3.36
CA PRO A 163 2.47 -5.50 4.44
C PRO A 163 1.15 -4.79 4.13
N GLY A 164 0.21 -4.87 5.09
CA GLY A 164 -0.99 -4.03 5.14
C GLY A 164 -2.09 -4.44 4.16
N SER A 165 -1.97 -5.60 3.51
CA SER A 165 -2.89 -6.01 2.43
C SER A 165 -2.96 -5.02 1.26
N THR A 166 -1.88 -4.28 1.03
CA THR A 166 -1.75 -3.30 -0.05
C THR A 166 -1.99 -3.93 -1.43
N ILE A 167 -1.71 -5.23 -1.58
CA ILE A 167 -2.05 -6.00 -2.80
C ILE A 167 -3.55 -5.98 -3.11
N GLY A 168 -4.41 -5.81 -2.12
CA GLY A 168 -5.85 -5.70 -2.27
C GLY A 168 -6.30 -4.45 -3.03
N ASN A 169 -5.45 -3.42 -3.14
CA ASN A 169 -5.77 -2.20 -3.88
C ASN A 169 -5.66 -2.37 -5.41
N PHE A 170 -5.23 -3.54 -5.86
CA PHE A 170 -5.05 -3.86 -7.28
C PHE A 170 -6.14 -4.81 -7.78
N GLU A 171 -6.63 -4.57 -9.00
CA GLU A 171 -7.45 -5.57 -9.69
C GLU A 171 -6.61 -6.82 -10.00
N ALA A 172 -7.26 -7.98 -10.17
CA ALA A 172 -6.57 -9.27 -10.26
C ALA A 172 -5.43 -9.29 -11.31
N ARG A 173 -5.64 -8.65 -12.46
CA ARG A 173 -4.61 -8.55 -13.51
C ARG A 173 -3.40 -7.75 -13.04
N ASP A 174 -3.64 -6.57 -12.46
CA ASP A 174 -2.59 -5.67 -12.00
C ASP A 174 -1.84 -6.27 -10.80
N ALA A 175 -2.56 -6.97 -9.90
CA ALA A 175 -1.97 -7.72 -8.79
C ALA A 175 -1.03 -8.84 -9.29
N ILE A 176 -1.44 -9.60 -10.32
CA ILE A 176 -0.59 -10.62 -10.95
C ILE A 176 0.65 -9.98 -11.58
N ASP A 177 0.51 -8.86 -12.28
CA ASP A 177 1.63 -8.18 -12.92
C ASP A 177 2.60 -7.59 -11.87
N LEU A 178 2.08 -7.06 -10.75
CA LEU A 178 2.89 -6.62 -9.62
C LEU A 178 3.65 -7.78 -8.96
N LEU A 179 2.98 -8.92 -8.72
CA LEU A 179 3.62 -10.11 -8.19
C LEU A 179 4.70 -10.68 -9.13
N ARG A 180 4.48 -10.65 -10.45
CA ARG A 180 5.51 -11.02 -11.44
C ARG A 180 6.74 -10.11 -11.37
N LYS A 181 6.50 -8.82 -11.22
CA LYS A 181 7.57 -7.83 -11.05
C LYS A 181 8.37 -8.12 -9.77
N MET A 182 7.68 -8.29 -8.62
CA MET A 182 8.32 -8.67 -7.35
C MET A 182 9.13 -9.97 -7.49
N ARG A 183 8.58 -10.99 -8.18
CA ARG A 183 9.29 -12.24 -8.46
C ARG A 183 10.59 -12.01 -9.22
N ASN A 184 10.63 -11.07 -10.14
CA ASN A 184 11.85 -10.76 -10.89
C ASN A 184 12.86 -10.01 -10.02
N GLU A 185 12.41 -9.08 -9.19
CA GLU A 185 13.26 -8.24 -8.33
C GLU A 185 13.82 -8.99 -7.12
N MET A 186 13.08 -9.96 -6.55
CA MET A 186 13.63 -10.79 -5.47
C MET A 186 14.79 -11.68 -5.93
N GLY A 187 14.89 -11.95 -7.24
CA GLY A 187 15.94 -12.80 -7.82
C GLY A 187 15.75 -14.30 -7.55
N GLU A 188 16.79 -15.08 -7.87
CA GLU A 188 16.83 -16.50 -7.55
C GLU A 188 17.05 -16.72 -6.04
N GLY A 189 16.36 -17.70 -5.46
CA GLY A 189 16.43 -17.99 -4.01
C GLY A 189 15.78 -16.94 -3.12
N GLY A 190 15.28 -15.82 -3.68
CA GLY A 190 14.54 -14.79 -2.96
C GLY A 190 13.10 -15.20 -2.65
N GLY A 191 12.37 -14.31 -1.96
CA GLY A 191 10.97 -14.52 -1.63
C GLY A 191 10.20 -13.23 -1.44
N ILE A 192 8.89 -13.36 -1.29
CA ILE A 192 7.97 -12.27 -0.98
C ILE A 192 7.27 -12.61 0.32
N LEU A 193 7.38 -11.74 1.31
CA LEU A 193 6.59 -11.79 2.55
C LEU A 193 5.45 -10.78 2.41
N ILE A 194 4.21 -11.25 2.35
CA ILE A 194 3.07 -10.43 1.98
C ILE A 194 1.93 -10.55 2.98
N GLY A 195 1.40 -9.40 3.41
CA GLY A 195 0.17 -9.31 4.19
C GLY A 195 -1.07 -9.37 3.30
N VAL A 196 -2.04 -10.19 3.68
CA VAL A 196 -3.27 -10.43 2.90
C VAL A 196 -4.48 -10.45 3.82
N ASP A 197 -5.40 -9.54 3.60
CA ASP A 197 -6.68 -9.48 4.31
C ASP A 197 -7.63 -10.58 3.79
N LEU A 198 -8.18 -11.35 4.73
CA LEU A 198 -8.98 -12.52 4.42
C LEU A 198 -10.47 -12.19 4.26
N LYS A 199 -11.17 -12.99 3.44
CA LYS A 199 -12.62 -12.96 3.36
C LYS A 199 -13.22 -13.37 4.72
N LYS A 200 -14.20 -12.62 5.19
CA LYS A 200 -14.90 -12.78 6.46
C LYS A 200 -16.29 -12.20 6.39
N ASP A 201 -16.98 -12.05 7.52
CA ASP A 201 -18.29 -11.41 7.58
C ASP A 201 -18.27 -10.03 6.89
N PRO A 202 -19.13 -9.81 5.88
CA PRO A 202 -19.27 -8.53 5.18
C PRO A 202 -19.45 -7.34 6.12
N ALA A 203 -20.17 -7.50 7.23
CA ALA A 203 -20.39 -6.41 8.19
C ALA A 203 -19.10 -5.95 8.87
N VAL A 204 -18.19 -6.89 9.18
CA VAL A 204 -16.87 -6.57 9.73
C VAL A 204 -16.02 -5.84 8.70
N ILE A 205 -16.05 -6.31 7.46
CA ILE A 205 -15.29 -5.69 6.36
C ILE A 205 -15.81 -4.27 6.10
N GLU A 206 -17.13 -4.08 5.97
CA GLU A 206 -17.71 -2.76 5.67
C GLU A 206 -17.48 -1.75 6.79
N ALA A 207 -17.57 -2.17 8.05
CA ALA A 207 -17.34 -1.30 9.19
C ALA A 207 -15.92 -0.70 9.16
N ALA A 208 -14.92 -1.46 8.73
CA ALA A 208 -13.53 -1.00 8.64
C ALA A 208 -13.32 0.16 7.63
N TYR A 209 -14.24 0.31 6.67
CA TYR A 209 -14.18 1.38 5.66
C TYR A 209 -15.29 2.45 5.83
N ASN A 210 -16.08 2.33 6.92
CA ASN A 210 -17.15 3.26 7.29
C ASN A 210 -17.15 3.48 8.81
N ASP A 211 -15.98 3.87 9.35
CA ASP A 211 -15.81 4.10 10.78
C ASP A 211 -16.79 5.17 11.30
N LYS A 212 -17.27 4.99 12.53
CA LYS A 212 -18.26 5.90 13.14
C LYS A 212 -17.73 7.31 13.37
N ALA A 213 -16.42 7.46 13.52
CA ALA A 213 -15.79 8.77 13.67
C ALA A 213 -15.71 9.54 12.34
N GLY A 214 -15.89 8.87 11.19
CA GLY A 214 -15.88 9.49 9.86
C GLY A 214 -14.47 9.79 9.33
N VAL A 215 -13.42 9.21 9.92
CA VAL A 215 -12.04 9.44 9.52
C VAL A 215 -11.78 8.91 8.10
N THR A 216 -12.31 7.71 7.78
CA THR A 216 -12.22 7.15 6.43
C THR A 216 -12.94 8.02 5.39
N ALA A 217 -14.07 8.62 5.76
CA ALA A 217 -14.75 9.56 4.88
C ALA A 217 -13.92 10.84 4.64
N GLU A 218 -13.27 11.39 5.68
CA GLU A 218 -12.36 12.52 5.55
C GLU A 218 -11.16 12.18 4.67
N PHE A 219 -10.54 11.02 4.88
CA PHE A 219 -9.46 10.50 4.03
C PHE A 219 -9.85 10.42 2.56
N THR A 220 -11.03 9.85 2.29
CA THR A 220 -11.54 9.72 0.92
C THR A 220 -11.75 11.08 0.26
N LEU A 221 -12.37 12.02 0.97
CA LEU A 221 -12.66 13.37 0.45
C LEU A 221 -11.42 14.27 0.38
N ASN A 222 -10.37 13.97 1.15
CA ASN A 222 -9.09 14.67 1.05
C ASN A 222 -8.48 14.58 -0.36
N MET A 223 -8.80 13.53 -1.15
CA MET A 223 -8.42 13.47 -2.57
C MET A 223 -8.88 14.71 -3.34
N LEU A 224 -10.11 15.16 -3.13
CA LEU A 224 -10.64 16.35 -3.80
C LEU A 224 -9.97 17.64 -3.31
N VAL A 225 -9.68 17.73 -2.00
CA VAL A 225 -8.90 18.84 -1.42
C VAL A 225 -7.54 18.95 -2.10
N ARG A 226 -6.84 17.81 -2.22
CA ARG A 226 -5.56 17.71 -2.90
C ARG A 226 -5.64 18.16 -4.35
N LEU A 227 -6.63 17.68 -5.11
CA LEU A 227 -6.81 18.05 -6.51
C LEU A 227 -7.11 19.55 -6.68
N ASN A 228 -7.92 20.14 -5.81
CA ASN A 228 -8.16 21.59 -5.81
C ASN A 228 -6.86 22.37 -5.59
N ARG A 229 -6.03 21.93 -4.65
CA ARG A 229 -4.76 22.56 -4.31
C ARG A 229 -3.67 22.38 -5.39
N GLU A 230 -3.48 21.14 -5.86
CA GLU A 230 -2.31 20.78 -6.68
C GLU A 230 -2.51 21.06 -8.17
N ILE A 231 -3.72 20.88 -8.70
CA ILE A 231 -4.01 21.05 -10.13
C ILE A 231 -5.05 22.14 -10.44
N GLY A 232 -5.44 22.92 -9.41
CA GLY A 232 -6.35 24.06 -9.58
C GLY A 232 -7.74 23.65 -10.04
N SER A 233 -8.25 22.51 -9.59
CA SER A 233 -9.65 22.13 -9.78
C SER A 233 -10.56 22.87 -8.80
N ASP A 234 -11.87 22.84 -9.01
CA ASP A 234 -12.86 23.54 -8.22
C ASP A 234 -13.96 22.62 -7.67
N PHE A 235 -13.59 21.42 -7.23
CA PHE A 235 -14.53 20.51 -6.54
C PHE A 235 -15.15 21.21 -5.32
N ASP A 236 -16.47 21.30 -5.28
CA ASP A 236 -17.21 21.71 -4.08
C ASP A 236 -17.31 20.53 -3.12
N LEU A 237 -16.48 20.54 -2.08
CA LEU A 237 -16.37 19.42 -1.12
C LEU A 237 -17.70 19.14 -0.40
N SER A 238 -18.54 20.15 -0.20
CA SER A 238 -19.87 20.01 0.45
C SER A 238 -20.88 19.24 -0.41
N ALA A 239 -20.61 19.12 -1.71
CA ALA A 239 -21.44 18.44 -2.68
C ALA A 239 -20.98 17.01 -3.00
N PHE A 240 -19.99 16.48 -2.26
CA PHE A 240 -19.52 15.13 -2.41
C PHE A 240 -19.57 14.39 -1.07
N ARG A 241 -19.76 13.09 -1.13
CA ARG A 241 -19.79 12.21 0.03
C ARG A 241 -19.03 10.93 -0.23
N HIS A 242 -18.45 10.38 0.81
CA HIS A 242 -17.87 9.04 0.85
C HIS A 242 -18.95 7.96 0.80
N ARG A 243 -18.66 6.86 0.10
CA ARG A 243 -19.42 5.62 0.16
C ARG A 243 -18.47 4.44 -0.06
N ALA A 244 -18.38 3.55 0.91
CA ALA A 244 -17.72 2.26 0.76
C ALA A 244 -18.72 1.12 0.99
N HIS A 245 -18.67 0.08 0.15
CA HIS A 245 -19.49 -1.11 0.31
C HIS A 245 -18.71 -2.35 -0.09
N TYR A 246 -19.02 -3.46 0.55
CA TYR A 246 -18.44 -4.75 0.18
C TYR A 246 -19.24 -5.40 -0.96
N ASN A 247 -18.57 -5.71 -2.04
CA ASN A 247 -19.14 -6.48 -3.15
C ASN A 247 -18.79 -7.96 -2.96
N PRO A 248 -19.70 -8.82 -2.49
CA PRO A 248 -19.41 -10.23 -2.21
C PRO A 248 -19.12 -11.04 -3.46
N MET A 249 -19.68 -10.67 -4.61
CA MET A 249 -19.41 -11.35 -5.88
C MET A 249 -17.99 -11.09 -6.36
N ALA A 250 -17.49 -9.86 -6.19
CA ALA A 250 -16.13 -9.48 -6.53
C ALA A 250 -15.13 -9.75 -5.38
N GLY A 251 -15.61 -10.01 -4.17
CA GLY A 251 -14.80 -10.25 -2.99
C GLY A 251 -13.98 -9.03 -2.56
N ARG A 252 -14.53 -7.82 -2.67
CA ARG A 252 -13.78 -6.58 -2.41
C ARG A 252 -14.65 -5.45 -1.86
N ILE A 253 -14.03 -4.54 -1.13
CA ILE A 253 -14.58 -3.20 -0.89
C ILE A 253 -14.45 -2.38 -2.17
N GLU A 254 -15.48 -1.61 -2.46
CA GLU A 254 -15.51 -0.60 -3.51
C GLU A 254 -15.78 0.77 -2.88
N THR A 255 -14.77 1.64 -2.87
CA THR A 255 -14.87 2.99 -2.33
C THR A 255 -15.13 3.98 -3.45
N HIS A 256 -16.11 4.84 -3.22
CA HIS A 256 -16.57 5.85 -4.16
C HIS A 256 -16.66 7.22 -3.51
N ILE A 257 -16.41 8.25 -4.30
CA ILE A 257 -16.83 9.62 -4.05
C ILE A 257 -18.10 9.87 -4.85
N VAL A 258 -19.19 10.20 -4.17
CA VAL A 258 -20.53 10.33 -4.78
C VAL A 258 -20.96 11.78 -4.77
N SER A 259 -21.32 12.32 -5.94
CA SER A 259 -21.93 13.65 -6.04
C SER A 259 -23.33 13.65 -5.46
N SER A 260 -23.66 14.64 -4.62
CA SER A 260 -24.97 14.80 -3.98
C SER A 260 -25.92 15.73 -4.74
N ARG A 261 -25.51 16.23 -5.90
CA ARG A 261 -26.29 17.05 -6.81
C ARG A 261 -25.66 17.07 -8.20
N TYR A 262 -26.41 17.53 -9.20
CA TYR A 262 -25.77 17.89 -10.47
C TYR A 262 -24.79 19.05 -10.25
N GLN A 263 -23.58 18.91 -10.77
CA GLN A 263 -22.55 19.95 -10.74
C GLN A 263 -21.57 19.79 -11.90
N GLN A 264 -20.96 20.89 -12.30
CA GLN A 264 -19.87 20.91 -13.25
C GLN A 264 -18.59 21.32 -12.54
N VAL A 265 -17.53 20.52 -12.70
CA VAL A 265 -16.22 20.74 -12.07
C VAL A 265 -15.20 21.06 -13.14
N LYS A 266 -14.40 22.10 -12.92
CA LYS A 266 -13.27 22.47 -13.77
C LYS A 266 -12.02 21.71 -13.31
N VAL A 267 -11.32 21.07 -14.24
CA VAL A 267 -10.05 20.37 -14.01
C VAL A 267 -9.05 20.77 -15.09
N GLY A 268 -8.20 21.72 -14.77
CA GLY A 268 -7.37 22.40 -15.75
C GLY A 268 -8.21 23.16 -16.80
N ARG A 269 -8.16 22.72 -18.07
CA ARG A 269 -8.99 23.29 -19.15
C ARG A 269 -10.26 22.47 -19.42
N MET A 270 -10.43 21.33 -18.75
CA MET A 270 -11.58 20.43 -18.94
C MET A 270 -12.69 20.79 -17.95
N HIS A 271 -13.93 20.70 -18.41
CA HIS A 271 -15.12 20.72 -17.55
C HIS A 271 -15.71 19.30 -17.52
N VAL A 272 -16.04 18.85 -16.33
CA VAL A 272 -16.56 17.51 -16.07
C VAL A 272 -17.90 17.64 -15.36
N ASP A 273 -18.94 17.05 -15.96
CA ASP A 273 -20.24 16.99 -15.34
C ASP A 273 -20.34 15.80 -14.40
N PHE A 274 -20.95 16.04 -13.23
CA PHE A 274 -21.34 15.02 -12.28
C PHE A 274 -22.85 15.09 -12.11
N GLY A 275 -23.55 14.00 -12.39
CA GLY A 275 -24.96 13.85 -12.12
C GLY A 275 -25.27 13.75 -10.62
N ASP A 276 -26.53 14.00 -10.23
CA ASP A 276 -26.96 13.70 -8.87
C ASP A 276 -26.89 12.19 -8.61
N GLY A 277 -26.24 11.80 -7.52
CA GLY A 277 -25.96 10.40 -7.17
C GLY A 277 -24.86 9.73 -7.99
N GLU A 278 -24.19 10.44 -8.92
CA GLU A 278 -23.12 9.85 -9.70
C GLU A 278 -21.92 9.50 -8.83
N ALA A 279 -21.46 8.26 -8.96
CA ALA A 279 -20.34 7.69 -8.20
C ALA A 279 -19.07 7.65 -9.04
N MET A 280 -18.01 8.21 -8.49
CA MET A 280 -16.64 8.08 -9.00
C MET A 280 -15.88 7.06 -8.15
N GLN A 281 -15.43 5.98 -8.77
CA GLN A 281 -14.66 4.94 -8.10
C GLN A 281 -13.26 5.44 -7.80
N VAL A 282 -12.79 5.25 -6.55
CA VAL A 282 -11.49 5.79 -6.10
C VAL A 282 -10.58 4.75 -5.46
N GLU A 283 -11.13 3.63 -4.98
CA GLU A 283 -10.34 2.55 -4.41
C GLU A 283 -11.07 1.21 -4.49
N TYR A 284 -10.30 0.16 -4.71
CA TYR A 284 -10.67 -1.22 -4.39
C TYR A 284 -9.86 -1.71 -3.20
N SER A 285 -10.46 -2.63 -2.41
CA SER A 285 -9.72 -3.40 -1.41
C SER A 285 -10.21 -4.85 -1.44
N CYS A 286 -9.47 -5.66 -2.23
CA CYS A 286 -9.77 -7.07 -2.44
C CYS A 286 -9.46 -7.89 -1.18
N LYS A 287 -10.37 -8.82 -0.89
CA LYS A 287 -10.25 -9.78 0.20
C LYS A 287 -10.16 -11.18 -0.41
N TYR A 288 -9.30 -12.00 0.14
CA TYR A 288 -8.98 -13.30 -0.44
C TYR A 288 -9.29 -14.44 0.55
N SER A 289 -9.71 -15.60 0.06
CA SER A 289 -9.43 -16.83 0.79
C SER A 289 -7.98 -17.24 0.59
N LEU A 290 -7.45 -18.14 1.40
CA LEU A 290 -6.09 -18.65 1.20
C LEU A 290 -5.93 -19.30 -0.18
N SER A 291 -6.96 -20.01 -0.65
CA SER A 291 -6.97 -20.63 -1.98
C SER A 291 -7.04 -19.62 -3.13
N ASP A 292 -7.84 -18.55 -2.98
CA ASP A 292 -7.90 -17.49 -3.99
C ASP A 292 -6.53 -16.83 -4.17
N PHE A 293 -5.88 -16.53 -3.05
CA PHE A 293 -4.57 -15.87 -3.10
C PHE A 293 -3.49 -16.81 -3.63
N ALA A 294 -3.50 -18.09 -3.26
CA ALA A 294 -2.58 -19.08 -3.82
C ALA A 294 -2.75 -19.22 -5.34
N THR A 295 -3.99 -19.17 -5.83
CA THR A 295 -4.28 -19.18 -7.28
C THR A 295 -3.75 -17.92 -7.96
N LEU A 296 -3.95 -16.75 -7.36
CA LEU A 296 -3.40 -15.46 -7.85
C LEU A 296 -1.88 -15.52 -7.94
N ALA A 297 -1.20 -16.00 -6.90
CA ALA A 297 0.25 -16.16 -6.84
C ALA A 297 0.76 -17.13 -7.92
N ALA A 298 0.05 -18.24 -8.14
CA ALA A 298 0.40 -19.22 -9.18
C ALA A 298 0.38 -18.61 -10.59
N HIS A 299 -0.58 -17.73 -10.90
CA HIS A 299 -0.61 -16.99 -12.18
C HIS A 299 0.59 -16.04 -12.35
N ALA A 300 1.25 -15.66 -11.27
CA ALA A 300 2.49 -14.90 -11.29
C ALA A 300 3.76 -15.78 -11.32
N GLY A 301 3.62 -17.11 -11.33
CA GLY A 301 4.73 -18.07 -11.26
C GLY A 301 5.37 -18.13 -9.87
N LEU A 302 4.54 -17.96 -8.84
CA LEU A 302 4.88 -18.04 -7.42
C LEU A 302 4.07 -19.16 -6.77
N LYS A 303 4.62 -19.75 -5.70
CA LYS A 303 3.89 -20.65 -4.82
C LYS A 303 3.95 -20.15 -3.39
N VAL A 304 2.86 -20.32 -2.66
CA VAL A 304 2.81 -20.10 -1.21
C VAL A 304 3.59 -21.20 -0.52
N GLN A 305 4.63 -20.87 0.22
CA GLN A 305 5.44 -21.82 0.96
C GLN A 305 5.02 -21.90 2.42
N HIS A 306 4.73 -20.75 3.05
CA HIS A 306 4.27 -20.67 4.42
C HIS A 306 3.10 -19.70 4.55
N VAL A 307 2.24 -19.94 5.54
CA VAL A 307 1.11 -19.08 5.89
C VAL A 307 1.06 -18.95 7.41
N TRP A 308 1.01 -17.72 7.91
CA TRP A 308 0.74 -17.40 9.30
C TRP A 308 -0.57 -16.65 9.39
N LEU A 309 -1.35 -16.91 10.41
CA LEU A 309 -2.67 -16.32 10.64
C LEU A 309 -2.69 -15.59 11.98
N ASP A 310 -3.43 -14.48 12.05
CA ASP A 310 -3.75 -13.89 13.33
C ASP A 310 -4.69 -14.82 14.14
N PRO A 311 -4.79 -14.65 15.47
CA PRO A 311 -5.59 -15.55 16.32
C PRO A 311 -7.06 -15.65 15.92
N GLN A 312 -7.62 -14.60 15.28
CA GLN A 312 -9.02 -14.59 14.83
C GLN A 312 -9.18 -14.98 13.36
N GLN A 313 -8.07 -15.29 12.67
CA GLN A 313 -8.05 -15.63 11.24
C GLN A 313 -8.67 -14.54 10.34
N LEU A 314 -8.49 -13.28 10.70
CA LEU A 314 -8.93 -12.13 9.93
C LEU A 314 -7.93 -11.77 8.85
N PHE A 315 -6.64 -12.03 9.10
CA PHE A 315 -5.52 -11.62 8.29
C PHE A 315 -4.49 -12.74 8.16
N SER A 316 -3.73 -12.75 7.08
CA SER A 316 -2.60 -13.67 6.91
C SER A 316 -1.34 -12.93 6.49
N VAL A 317 -0.20 -13.40 6.95
CA VAL A 317 1.10 -13.13 6.34
C VAL A 317 1.54 -14.39 5.62
N GLN A 318 1.93 -14.27 4.36
CA GLN A 318 2.28 -15.41 3.52
C GLN A 318 3.68 -15.24 2.95
N PHE A 319 4.45 -16.32 2.92
CA PHE A 319 5.76 -16.34 2.26
C PHE A 319 5.67 -17.06 0.93
N LEU A 320 5.99 -16.32 -0.14
CA LEU A 320 5.94 -16.78 -1.50
C LEU A 320 7.36 -16.99 -2.05
N VAL A 321 7.54 -18.07 -2.80
CA VAL A 321 8.79 -18.36 -3.52
C VAL A 321 8.47 -18.65 -4.99
N ARG A 322 9.48 -18.74 -5.84
CA ARG A 322 9.30 -19.19 -7.23
C ARG A 322 8.67 -20.59 -7.26
N ALA A 323 7.71 -20.77 -8.16
CA ALA A 323 7.05 -22.06 -8.39
C ALA A 323 7.98 -23.07 -9.05
#